data_e21766eba09328a71fa720ce571e4e3e
#
_entry.id   e21766eba09328a71fa720ce571e4e3e
#
_cell.length_a   1.000
_cell.length_b   1.000
_cell.length_c   1.000
_cell.angle_alpha   90.00
_cell.angle_beta   90.00
_cell.angle_gamma   90.00
#
_symmetry.space_group_name_H-M   'P 1'
#
loop_
_entity.id
_entity.type
_entity.pdbx_description
1 polymer ?
#
loop_
_entity_poly.entity_id
_entity_poly.type
_entity_poly.pdbx_seq_one_letter_code
_entity_poly.pdbx_strand_id
1 'polypeptide(L)'
;MKKRRLALVLAAIMLTGLLTGCGSTKKIVASETYEVEKNPSVTVDGTWIVPGKDRELHFNADGTYTSTISDTMHGSYAYYKDVEGFDLADSFEELEYVVLSDSDGKEQIFGAVLGDILIGYWNQDSCYYFREDREIIPEQEFLGSWTDAFGGKYTMVLNDDGTGKIGDKEDLEDCTFQYDTDTGYLTVTQDGKDKEYAVGMHEGYLFLMLAGNYYTMYMFQPA
;
A
#
# COMPACT_ATOMS: atom_id res chain seq x y z
N MET A 1 -18.37 0.29 -16.68
CA MET A 1 -19.05 -0.61 -15.74
C MET A 1 -18.11 -1.49 -14.91
N LYS A 2 -16.81 -1.62 -15.23
CA LYS A 2 -15.80 -2.41 -14.48
C LYS A 2 -15.36 -1.74 -13.16
N LYS A 3 -15.31 -0.41 -13.09
CA LYS A 3 -14.80 0.36 -11.93
C LYS A 3 -15.59 0.22 -10.61
N ARG A 4 -16.86 -0.25 -10.65
CA ARG A 4 -17.70 -0.39 -9.44
C ARG A 4 -17.42 -1.65 -8.61
N ARG A 5 -16.70 -2.63 -9.15
CA ARG A 5 -16.45 -3.90 -8.44
C ARG A 5 -15.21 -3.85 -7.52
N LEU A 6 -14.27 -2.95 -7.81
CA LEU A 6 -13.06 -2.77 -7.02
C LEU A 6 -13.32 -2.28 -5.59
N ALA A 7 -14.20 -1.28 -5.45
CA ALA A 7 -14.56 -0.74 -4.14
C ALA A 7 -15.08 -1.81 -3.17
N LEU A 8 -15.71 -2.86 -3.70
CA LEU A 8 -16.27 -3.95 -2.90
C LEU A 8 -15.23 -4.97 -2.44
N VAL A 9 -14.15 -5.19 -3.19
CA VAL A 9 -13.17 -6.24 -2.89
C VAL A 9 -12.16 -5.79 -1.85
N LEU A 10 -11.64 -4.59 -1.96
CA LEU A 10 -10.72 -4.05 -0.94
C LEU A 10 -11.45 -3.66 0.36
N ALA A 11 -12.70 -3.17 0.28
CA ALA A 11 -13.55 -3.04 1.46
C ALA A 11 -13.82 -4.40 2.13
N ALA A 12 -13.90 -5.49 1.36
CA ALA A 12 -14.03 -6.83 1.89
C ALA A 12 -12.76 -7.32 2.61
N ILE A 13 -11.58 -6.92 2.13
CA ILE A 13 -10.31 -7.24 2.81
C ILE A 13 -10.20 -6.49 4.14
N MET A 14 -10.63 -5.24 4.21
CA MET A 14 -10.66 -4.47 5.47
C MET A 14 -11.80 -4.91 6.41
N LEU A 15 -12.96 -5.34 5.88
CA LEU A 15 -14.09 -5.79 6.72
C LEU A 15 -13.95 -7.24 7.20
N THR A 16 -13.27 -8.11 6.47
CA THR A 16 -13.08 -9.50 6.91
C THR A 16 -12.05 -9.62 8.04
N GLY A 17 -11.13 -8.65 8.17
CA GLY A 17 -10.25 -8.53 9.35
C GLY A 17 -11.00 -8.20 10.64
N LEU A 18 -12.21 -7.64 10.56
CA LEU A 18 -13.01 -7.26 11.74
C LEU A 18 -14.02 -8.32 12.19
N LEU A 19 -14.26 -9.39 11.42
CA LEU A 19 -15.39 -10.30 11.70
C LEU A 19 -15.05 -11.78 11.90
N THR A 20 -13.77 -12.19 11.81
CA THR A 20 -13.44 -13.59 12.07
C THR A 20 -12.39 -13.74 13.15
N GLY A 21 -12.82 -13.63 14.38
CA GLY A 21 -12.13 -14.32 15.48
C GLY A 21 -12.22 -15.83 15.26
N CYS A 22 -11.12 -16.53 15.45
CA CYS A 22 -10.90 -17.99 15.43
C CYS A 22 -10.60 -18.64 14.07
N GLY A 23 -9.31 -18.82 13.80
CA GLY A 23 -8.77 -20.14 13.48
C GLY A 23 -9.18 -20.80 12.17
N SER A 24 -8.75 -20.28 11.04
CA SER A 24 -8.27 -21.16 9.96
C SER A 24 -7.33 -20.35 9.08
N THR A 25 -6.05 -20.66 9.12
CA THR A 25 -5.10 -20.29 8.07
C THR A 25 -5.69 -20.80 6.76
N LYS A 26 -6.26 -19.90 5.94
CA LYS A 26 -6.62 -20.27 4.58
C LYS A 26 -5.33 -20.73 3.92
N LYS A 27 -5.33 -21.95 3.40
CA LYS A 27 -4.22 -22.45 2.62
C LYS A 27 -4.11 -21.57 1.39
N ILE A 28 -2.95 -20.96 1.18
CA ILE A 28 -2.66 -20.22 -0.03
C ILE A 28 -2.58 -21.23 -1.16
N VAL A 29 -3.43 -21.08 -2.16
CA VAL A 29 -3.33 -21.85 -3.39
C VAL A 29 -2.89 -20.86 -4.45
N ALA A 30 -1.60 -20.84 -4.74
CA ALA A 30 -1.08 -20.07 -5.84
C ALA A 30 -1.34 -20.80 -7.15
N SER A 31 -1.91 -20.11 -8.14
CA SER A 31 -2.21 -20.69 -9.45
C SER A 31 -0.98 -20.79 -10.34
N GLU A 32 -0.02 -19.87 -10.18
CA GLU A 32 1.18 -19.80 -11.02
C GLU A 32 2.34 -19.17 -10.26
N THR A 33 3.48 -19.88 -10.15
CA THR A 33 4.71 -19.33 -9.58
C THR A 33 5.48 -18.55 -10.65
N TYR A 34 5.86 -17.34 -10.33
CA TYR A 34 6.68 -16.47 -11.17
C TYR A 34 8.16 -16.72 -10.91
N GLU A 35 8.94 -16.85 -11.97
CA GLU A 35 10.39 -16.78 -11.85
C GLU A 35 10.82 -15.31 -11.81
N VAL A 36 11.50 -14.92 -10.76
CA VAL A 36 11.97 -13.56 -10.42
C VAL A 36 12.69 -12.84 -11.56
N GLU A 37 13.31 -13.58 -12.49
CA GLU A 37 14.11 -13.00 -13.58
C GLU A 37 13.30 -12.39 -14.72
N LYS A 38 11.98 -12.51 -14.75
CA LYS A 38 11.21 -12.29 -15.99
C LYS A 38 10.43 -11.00 -16.09
N ASN A 39 10.24 -10.27 -15.01
CA ASN A 39 9.62 -8.96 -15.06
C ASN A 39 10.43 -7.92 -14.29
N PRO A 40 11.45 -7.31 -14.90
CA PRO A 40 12.28 -6.30 -14.22
C PRO A 40 11.54 -5.02 -13.86
N SER A 41 10.29 -4.84 -14.33
CA SER A 41 9.46 -3.69 -13.96
C SER A 41 8.69 -3.87 -12.64
N VAL A 42 8.60 -5.10 -12.12
CA VAL A 42 7.89 -5.40 -10.89
C VAL A 42 8.79 -6.28 -10.01
N THR A 43 9.80 -5.71 -9.42
CA THR A 43 10.68 -6.42 -8.49
C THR A 43 10.45 -5.94 -7.07
N VAL A 44 10.39 -6.87 -6.13
CA VAL A 44 10.35 -6.56 -4.70
C VAL A 44 11.73 -6.42 -4.08
N ASP A 45 12.78 -6.77 -4.81
CA ASP A 45 14.16 -6.70 -4.32
C ASP A 45 14.48 -5.30 -3.77
N GLY A 46 15.18 -5.26 -2.64
CA GLY A 46 15.57 -4.02 -1.97
C GLY A 46 14.97 -3.87 -0.60
N THR A 47 15.05 -2.66 -0.08
CA THR A 47 14.58 -2.29 1.26
C THR A 47 13.22 -1.60 1.18
N TRP A 48 12.32 -2.06 2.01
CA TRP A 48 10.96 -1.52 2.16
C TRP A 48 10.76 -1.02 3.57
N ILE A 49 10.38 0.24 3.70
CA ILE A 49 10.26 0.93 4.98
C ILE A 49 8.81 1.27 5.31
N VAL A 50 8.50 1.29 6.59
CA VAL A 50 7.28 1.91 7.10
C VAL A 50 7.56 3.39 7.36
N PRO A 51 6.93 4.34 6.64
CA PRO A 51 7.18 5.75 6.82
C PRO A 51 7.09 6.19 8.28
N GLY A 52 8.13 6.91 8.77
CA GLY A 52 8.17 7.40 10.13
C GLY A 52 8.36 6.34 11.23
N LYS A 53 8.77 5.12 10.86
CA LYS A 53 9.09 4.03 11.79
C LYS A 53 10.44 3.39 11.43
N ASP A 54 11.14 2.94 12.46
CA ASP A 54 12.34 2.10 12.31
C ASP A 54 11.89 0.63 12.11
N ARG A 55 11.28 0.38 10.95
CA ARG A 55 10.78 -0.94 10.57
C ARG A 55 11.00 -1.16 9.08
N GLU A 56 11.70 -2.22 8.77
CA GLU A 56 12.17 -2.53 7.44
C GLU A 56 11.91 -3.99 7.07
N LEU A 57 11.70 -4.21 5.79
CA LEU A 57 11.75 -5.49 5.11
C LEU A 57 12.85 -5.42 4.07
N HIS A 58 13.73 -6.41 4.06
CA HIS A 58 14.78 -6.53 3.05
C HIS A 58 14.51 -7.77 2.21
N PHE A 59 14.31 -7.59 0.92
CA PHE A 59 14.22 -8.68 -0.04
C PHE A 59 15.52 -8.75 -0.82
N ASN A 60 16.16 -9.91 -0.78
CA ASN A 60 17.43 -10.14 -1.45
C ASN A 60 17.22 -10.78 -2.82
N ALA A 61 18.06 -10.45 -3.79
CA ALA A 61 18.00 -11.01 -5.14
C ALA A 61 18.20 -12.54 -5.21
N ASP A 62 18.66 -13.17 -4.11
CA ASP A 62 18.76 -14.62 -3.99
C ASP A 62 17.46 -15.31 -3.57
N GLY A 63 16.34 -14.56 -3.44
CA GLY A 63 15.04 -15.08 -3.03
C GLY A 63 14.86 -15.21 -1.52
N THR A 64 15.74 -14.60 -0.73
CA THR A 64 15.60 -14.55 0.73
C THR A 64 15.08 -13.20 1.21
N TYR A 65 14.45 -13.19 2.40
CA TYR A 65 14.04 -11.95 3.04
C TYR A 65 14.40 -11.92 4.52
N THR A 66 14.56 -10.73 5.05
CA THR A 66 14.73 -10.44 6.47
C THR A 66 13.87 -9.23 6.87
N SER A 67 13.58 -9.09 8.15
CA SER A 67 12.81 -7.97 8.68
C SER A 67 13.34 -7.51 10.02
N THR A 68 13.30 -6.21 10.27
CA THR A 68 13.55 -5.63 11.59
C THR A 68 12.31 -5.64 12.49
N ILE A 69 11.13 -6.01 11.94
CA ILE A 69 9.87 -6.05 12.69
C ILE A 69 9.90 -7.16 13.75
N SER A 70 10.54 -8.28 13.43
CA SER A 70 10.69 -9.41 14.33
C SER A 70 11.87 -10.27 13.90
N ASP A 71 12.68 -10.71 14.85
CA ASP A 71 13.80 -11.61 14.62
C ASP A 71 13.39 -12.96 14.00
N THR A 72 12.10 -13.29 14.07
CA THR A 72 11.53 -14.52 13.49
C THR A 72 11.05 -14.34 12.05
N MET A 73 11.00 -13.10 11.54
CA MET A 73 10.58 -12.81 10.17
C MET A 73 11.77 -12.86 9.22
N HIS A 74 12.15 -14.06 8.86
CA HIS A 74 13.17 -14.32 7.83
C HIS A 74 12.87 -15.64 7.13
N GLY A 75 13.31 -15.77 5.89
CA GLY A 75 13.08 -16.97 5.10
C GLY A 75 13.29 -16.74 3.62
N SER A 76 12.47 -17.35 2.81
CA SER A 76 12.45 -17.18 1.36
C SER A 76 11.16 -16.52 0.89
N TYR A 77 11.18 -15.93 -0.30
CA TYR A 77 9.99 -15.38 -0.95
C TYR A 77 9.87 -15.88 -2.38
N ALA A 78 8.65 -15.82 -2.90
CA ALA A 78 8.34 -16.09 -4.30
C ALA A 78 7.26 -15.16 -4.80
N TYR A 79 7.23 -14.94 -6.11
CA TYR A 79 6.19 -14.18 -6.78
C TYR A 79 5.12 -15.09 -7.34
N TYR A 80 3.88 -14.60 -7.33
CA TYR A 80 2.74 -15.26 -7.93
C TYR A 80 1.90 -14.24 -8.69
N LYS A 81 1.43 -14.59 -9.87
CA LYS A 81 0.54 -13.75 -10.67
C LYS A 81 -0.88 -13.72 -10.16
N ASP A 82 -1.29 -14.81 -9.56
CA ASP A 82 -2.66 -15.01 -9.10
C ASP A 82 -2.63 -15.79 -7.80
N VAL A 83 -3.34 -15.30 -6.81
CA VAL A 83 -3.48 -15.96 -5.51
C VAL A 83 -4.96 -16.06 -5.19
N GLU A 84 -5.47 -17.29 -5.03
CA GLU A 84 -6.87 -17.53 -4.78
C GLU A 84 -7.40 -16.71 -3.60
N GLY A 85 -8.44 -15.91 -3.86
CA GLY A 85 -9.07 -15.05 -2.87
C GLY A 85 -8.44 -13.66 -2.72
N PHE A 86 -7.50 -13.30 -3.59
CA PHE A 86 -6.94 -11.98 -3.75
C PHE A 86 -7.23 -11.47 -5.16
N ASP A 87 -8.38 -10.85 -5.36
CA ASP A 87 -8.81 -10.32 -6.66
C ASP A 87 -8.47 -8.82 -6.79
N LEU A 88 -7.23 -8.43 -6.50
CA LEU A 88 -6.75 -7.08 -6.81
C LEU A 88 -6.39 -6.93 -8.30
N ALA A 89 -6.16 -8.05 -8.98
CA ALA A 89 -5.68 -8.10 -10.36
C ALA A 89 -6.57 -7.37 -11.39
N ASP A 90 -7.89 -7.30 -11.17
CA ASP A 90 -8.81 -6.60 -12.09
C ASP A 90 -8.64 -5.07 -12.08
N SER A 91 -7.76 -4.54 -11.23
CA SER A 91 -7.67 -3.11 -10.94
C SER A 91 -6.38 -2.49 -11.41
N PHE A 92 -5.33 -3.29 -11.47
CA PHE A 92 -4.00 -2.88 -11.89
C PHE A 92 -3.54 -3.80 -13.01
N GLU A 93 -2.87 -3.24 -14.01
CA GLU A 93 -2.45 -4.00 -15.19
C GLU A 93 -1.30 -4.96 -14.89
N GLU A 94 -0.46 -4.61 -13.90
CA GLU A 94 0.72 -5.39 -13.51
C GLU A 94 0.76 -5.56 -11.98
N LEU A 95 0.01 -6.52 -11.48
CA LEU A 95 0.01 -6.85 -10.05
C LEU A 95 0.73 -8.16 -9.82
N GLU A 96 1.75 -8.13 -8.97
CA GLU A 96 2.44 -9.32 -8.49
C GLU A 96 2.22 -9.49 -6.99
N TYR A 97 1.95 -10.72 -6.62
CA TYR A 97 1.81 -11.10 -5.22
C TYR A 97 3.11 -11.69 -4.69
N VAL A 98 3.46 -11.29 -3.47
CA VAL A 98 4.61 -11.83 -2.74
C VAL A 98 4.10 -12.82 -1.70
N VAL A 99 4.64 -14.02 -1.73
CA VAL A 99 4.43 -15.05 -0.73
C VAL A 99 5.72 -15.25 0.04
N LEU A 100 5.65 -15.16 1.35
CA LEU A 100 6.78 -15.43 2.24
C LEU A 100 6.70 -16.85 2.76
N SER A 101 7.85 -17.53 2.79
CA SER A 101 8.02 -18.82 3.46
C SER A 101 8.99 -18.64 4.61
N ASP A 102 8.57 -19.00 5.82
CA ASP A 102 9.46 -18.96 6.98
C ASP A 102 10.52 -20.09 6.96
N SER A 103 11.40 -20.12 7.96
CA SER A 103 12.45 -21.13 8.06
C SER A 103 11.94 -22.57 8.15
N ASP A 104 10.69 -22.76 8.54
CA ASP A 104 10.04 -24.06 8.61
C ASP A 104 9.29 -24.41 7.31
N GLY A 105 9.36 -23.54 6.31
CA GLY A 105 8.69 -23.69 5.02
C GLY A 105 7.18 -23.43 5.08
N LYS A 106 6.70 -22.77 6.12
CA LYS A 106 5.30 -22.36 6.21
C LYS A 106 5.10 -21.13 5.38
N GLU A 107 4.26 -21.25 4.37
CA GLU A 107 3.90 -20.17 3.47
C GLU A 107 2.82 -19.27 4.06
N GLN A 108 2.98 -17.98 3.84
CA GLN A 108 1.93 -16.98 4.09
C GLN A 108 1.97 -15.92 3.02
N ILE A 109 0.80 -15.49 2.55
CA ILE A 109 0.69 -14.36 1.65
C ILE A 109 1.19 -13.14 2.41
N PHE A 110 2.15 -12.48 1.79
CA PHE A 110 2.59 -11.20 2.33
C PHE A 110 1.82 -10.06 1.70
N GLY A 111 1.62 -10.06 0.38
CA GLY A 111 0.86 -8.99 -0.23
C GLY A 111 1.15 -8.76 -1.71
N ALA A 112 0.90 -7.53 -2.16
CA ALA A 112 1.00 -7.11 -3.52
C ALA A 112 1.95 -5.93 -3.69
N VAL A 113 2.73 -5.95 -4.76
CA VAL A 113 3.65 -4.88 -5.16
C VAL A 113 2.96 -4.00 -6.19
N LEU A 114 2.96 -2.70 -5.96
CA LEU A 114 2.40 -1.66 -6.81
C LEU A 114 3.50 -0.60 -7.05
N GLY A 115 4.43 -0.89 -7.95
CA GLY A 115 5.61 -0.05 -8.14
C GLY A 115 6.42 0.07 -6.85
N ASP A 116 6.52 1.27 -6.31
CA ASP A 116 7.25 1.55 -5.05
C ASP A 116 6.39 1.40 -3.78
N ILE A 117 5.21 0.81 -3.90
CA ILE A 117 4.28 0.58 -2.80
C ILE A 117 4.11 -0.93 -2.60
N LEU A 118 4.27 -1.40 -1.37
CA LEU A 118 4.02 -2.78 -0.99
C LEU A 118 2.86 -2.81 0.01
N ILE A 119 1.77 -3.43 -0.41
CA ILE A 119 0.62 -3.69 0.44
C ILE A 119 0.79 -5.07 1.04
N GLY A 120 1.24 -5.13 2.29
CA GLY A 120 1.47 -6.37 3.00
C GLY A 120 0.28 -6.79 3.86
N TYR A 121 0.24 -8.09 4.17
CA TYR A 121 -0.73 -8.67 5.09
C TYR A 121 -0.01 -9.60 6.07
N TRP A 122 0.04 -9.20 7.33
CA TRP A 122 0.75 -9.95 8.37
C TRP A 122 -0.11 -10.15 9.60
N ASN A 123 -0.22 -11.38 10.06
CA ASN A 123 -1.02 -11.75 11.25
C ASN A 123 -2.45 -11.19 11.24
N GLN A 124 -3.10 -11.17 10.07
CA GLN A 124 -4.46 -10.65 9.83
C GLN A 124 -4.57 -9.11 9.78
N ASP A 125 -3.45 -8.39 9.87
CA ASP A 125 -3.42 -6.94 9.75
C ASP A 125 -2.78 -6.52 8.42
N SER A 126 -3.34 -5.52 7.75
CA SER A 126 -2.71 -4.90 6.58
C SER A 126 -1.53 -4.07 7.03
N CYS A 127 -0.41 -4.19 6.33
CA CYS A 127 0.80 -3.42 6.56
C CYS A 127 1.21 -2.77 5.25
N TYR A 128 1.61 -1.51 5.31
CA TYR A 128 1.94 -0.74 4.13
C TYR A 128 3.38 -0.28 4.20
N TYR A 129 4.10 -0.44 3.10
CA TYR A 129 5.51 -0.09 2.98
C TYR A 129 5.73 0.71 1.72
N PHE A 130 6.73 1.58 1.77
CA PHE A 130 7.31 2.20 0.59
C PHE A 130 8.73 1.66 0.37
N ARG A 131 9.13 1.60 -0.89
CA ARG A 131 10.52 1.33 -1.23
C ARG A 131 11.39 2.46 -0.66
N GLU A 132 12.51 2.10 -0.03
CA GLU A 132 13.40 3.09 0.60
C GLU A 132 13.99 4.06 -0.43
N ASP A 133 14.38 3.56 -1.59
CA ASP A 133 14.96 4.30 -2.72
C ASP A 133 13.94 4.76 -3.76
N ARG A 134 12.64 4.86 -3.37
CA ARG A 134 11.57 5.30 -4.25
C ARG A 134 11.82 6.67 -4.86
N GLU A 135 11.29 6.88 -6.04
CA GLU A 135 11.24 8.20 -6.62
C GLU A 135 10.30 9.13 -5.83
N ILE A 136 10.79 10.33 -5.51
CA ILE A 136 9.97 11.35 -4.86
C ILE A 136 9.03 11.96 -5.89
N ILE A 137 7.74 11.84 -5.65
CA ILE A 137 6.71 12.32 -6.57
C ILE A 137 6.71 13.86 -6.61
N PRO A 138 6.85 14.51 -7.78
CA PRO A 138 6.73 15.94 -7.88
C PRO A 138 5.36 16.44 -7.39
N GLU A 139 5.34 17.52 -6.60
CA GLU A 139 4.10 18.07 -6.00
C GLU A 139 2.99 18.28 -7.04
N GLN A 140 3.35 18.75 -8.23
CA GLN A 140 2.41 19.04 -9.31
C GLN A 140 1.62 17.81 -9.79
N GLU A 141 2.13 16.60 -9.55
CA GLU A 141 1.48 15.37 -9.99
C GLU A 141 0.30 14.97 -9.11
N PHE A 142 0.27 15.44 -7.86
CA PHE A 142 -0.82 15.12 -6.94
C PHE A 142 -1.68 16.34 -6.55
N LEU A 143 -1.42 17.53 -7.09
CA LEU A 143 -2.36 18.64 -6.97
C LEU A 143 -3.66 18.34 -7.72
N GLY A 144 -4.77 18.84 -7.18
CA GLY A 144 -6.09 18.67 -7.82
C GLY A 144 -7.11 18.01 -6.90
N SER A 145 -8.11 17.40 -7.53
CA SER A 145 -9.25 16.80 -6.83
C SER A 145 -9.16 15.28 -6.88
N TRP A 146 -9.29 14.67 -5.73
CA TRP A 146 -9.14 13.25 -5.51
C TRP A 146 -10.36 12.67 -4.78
N THR A 147 -10.76 11.47 -5.14
CA THR A 147 -11.85 10.74 -4.50
C THR A 147 -11.34 9.38 -4.01
N ASP A 148 -11.70 9.00 -2.80
CA ASP A 148 -11.40 7.68 -2.26
C ASP A 148 -11.76 6.57 -3.25
N ALA A 149 -10.79 5.72 -3.54
CA ALA A 149 -10.93 4.66 -4.54
C ALA A 149 -11.89 3.54 -4.09
N PHE A 150 -12.19 3.42 -2.80
CA PHE A 150 -12.97 2.32 -2.25
C PHE A 150 -14.46 2.58 -2.06
N GLY A 151 -14.91 3.77 -2.26
CA GLY A 151 -16.33 4.05 -2.10
C GLY A 151 -16.72 5.44 -2.55
N GLY A 152 -15.74 6.26 -2.87
CA GLY A 152 -15.95 7.64 -3.30
C GLY A 152 -16.56 8.51 -2.19
N LYS A 153 -16.43 8.09 -0.94
CA LYS A 153 -16.99 8.79 0.22
C LYS A 153 -16.10 9.96 0.64
N TYR A 154 -14.80 9.69 0.71
CA TYR A 154 -13.81 10.72 1.05
C TYR A 154 -13.37 11.46 -0.19
N THR A 155 -13.23 12.77 -0.06
CA THR A 155 -12.71 13.64 -1.11
C THR A 155 -11.58 14.50 -0.54
N MET A 156 -10.56 14.74 -1.35
CA MET A 156 -9.46 15.61 -1.04
C MET A 156 -9.23 16.55 -2.23
N VAL A 157 -9.04 17.83 -1.94
CA VAL A 157 -8.66 18.85 -2.93
C VAL A 157 -7.37 19.50 -2.44
N LEU A 158 -6.35 19.53 -3.29
CA LEU A 158 -5.07 20.16 -3.01
C LEU A 158 -4.81 21.22 -4.06
N ASN A 159 -4.69 22.49 -3.62
CA ASN A 159 -4.45 23.64 -4.50
C ASN A 159 -2.95 23.97 -4.54
N ASP A 160 -2.53 24.63 -5.60
CA ASP A 160 -1.15 25.05 -5.84
C ASP A 160 -0.63 26.15 -4.87
N ASP A 161 -1.51 26.72 -4.06
CA ASP A 161 -1.19 27.72 -3.05
C ASP A 161 -1.00 27.12 -1.63
N GLY A 162 -1.00 25.78 -1.50
CA GLY A 162 -0.87 25.10 -0.23
C GLY A 162 -2.15 25.06 0.61
N THR A 163 -3.27 25.49 0.05
CA THR A 163 -4.60 25.33 0.65
C THR A 163 -5.29 24.08 0.11
N GLY A 164 -6.28 23.58 0.82
CA GLY A 164 -7.03 22.42 0.36
C GLY A 164 -8.31 22.20 1.13
N LYS A 165 -8.99 21.13 0.76
CA LYS A 165 -10.15 20.61 1.47
C LYS A 165 -10.06 19.10 1.59
N ILE A 166 -10.48 18.56 2.73
CA ILE A 166 -10.51 17.12 2.96
C ILE A 166 -11.71 16.76 3.84
N GLY A 167 -12.36 15.65 3.54
CA GLY A 167 -13.49 15.17 4.33
C GLY A 167 -14.43 14.28 3.54
N ASP A 168 -15.58 14.02 4.11
CA ASP A 168 -16.68 13.38 3.41
C ASP A 168 -17.16 14.29 2.26
N LYS A 169 -17.53 13.71 1.14
CA LYS A 169 -17.94 14.44 -0.07
C LYS A 169 -19.02 15.51 0.17
N GLU A 170 -19.87 15.28 1.19
CA GLU A 170 -20.96 16.19 1.56
C GLU A 170 -20.54 17.18 2.66
N ASP A 171 -19.36 16.98 3.28
CA ASP A 171 -18.85 17.79 4.41
C ASP A 171 -17.34 17.92 4.30
N LEU A 172 -16.90 18.79 3.39
CA LEU A 172 -15.49 19.09 3.16
C LEU A 172 -15.04 20.22 4.05
N GLU A 173 -14.02 19.97 4.83
CA GLU A 173 -13.39 20.93 5.72
C GLU A 173 -12.13 21.53 5.09
N ASP A 174 -11.88 22.81 5.37
CA ASP A 174 -10.67 23.49 4.92
C ASP A 174 -9.43 22.92 5.61
N CYS A 175 -8.36 22.80 4.87
CA CYS A 175 -7.04 22.43 5.37
C CYS A 175 -5.94 23.25 4.70
N THR A 176 -4.76 23.21 5.26
CA THR A 176 -3.53 23.62 4.58
C THR A 176 -2.61 22.45 4.47
N PHE A 177 -1.68 22.49 3.52
CA PHE A 177 -0.67 21.44 3.40
C PHE A 177 0.68 22.01 3.05
N GLN A 178 1.70 21.24 3.35
CA GLN A 178 3.09 21.48 2.96
C GLN A 178 3.69 20.16 2.47
N TYR A 179 4.38 20.20 1.36
CA TYR A 179 5.08 19.05 0.82
C TYR A 179 6.59 19.24 0.88
N ASP A 180 7.25 18.27 1.45
CA ASP A 180 8.71 18.22 1.50
C ASP A 180 9.22 17.43 0.29
N THR A 181 9.80 18.17 -0.68
CA THR A 181 10.32 17.61 -1.92
C THR A 181 11.61 16.81 -1.75
N ASP A 182 12.27 16.88 -0.60
CA ASP A 182 13.48 16.11 -0.31
C ASP A 182 13.15 14.73 0.26
N THR A 183 12.04 14.62 0.98
CA THR A 183 11.63 13.39 1.70
C THR A 183 10.38 12.73 1.13
N GLY A 184 9.59 13.45 0.34
CA GLY A 184 8.32 12.94 -0.21
C GLY A 184 7.20 12.85 0.83
N TYR A 185 7.25 13.68 1.87
CA TYR A 185 6.20 13.74 2.88
C TYR A 185 5.29 14.94 2.69
N LEU A 186 3.99 14.69 2.83
CA LEU A 186 2.91 15.67 2.81
C LEU A 186 2.39 15.86 4.24
N THR A 187 2.56 17.05 4.79
CA THR A 187 1.94 17.44 6.06
C THR A 187 0.62 18.14 5.77
N VAL A 188 -0.47 17.60 6.26
CA VAL A 188 -1.81 18.20 6.18
C VAL A 188 -2.20 18.72 7.55
N THR A 189 -2.53 20.01 7.63
CA THR A 189 -3.01 20.68 8.85
C THR A 189 -4.51 20.92 8.76
N GLN A 190 -5.27 20.32 9.64
CA GLN A 190 -6.72 20.48 9.78
C GLN A 190 -7.06 20.71 11.25
N ASP A 191 -7.86 21.72 11.57
CA ASP A 191 -8.21 22.10 12.96
C ASP A 191 -6.99 22.30 13.88
N GLY A 192 -5.89 22.82 13.32
CA GLY A 192 -4.63 23.03 14.05
C GLY A 192 -3.91 21.74 14.45
N LYS A 193 -4.23 20.62 13.82
CA LYS A 193 -3.58 19.33 14.01
C LYS A 193 -2.89 18.92 12.71
N ASP A 194 -1.63 18.56 12.84
CA ASP A 194 -0.82 18.07 11.73
C ASP A 194 -0.90 16.56 11.62
N LYS A 195 -1.03 16.08 10.39
CA LYS A 195 -0.85 14.70 10.02
C LYS A 195 0.14 14.63 8.87
N GLU A 196 1.12 13.79 9.01
CA GLU A 196 2.17 13.59 8.02
C GLU A 196 1.94 12.29 7.27
N TYR A 197 2.04 12.35 5.94
CA TYR A 197 1.83 11.22 5.05
C TYR A 197 3.01 11.09 4.10
N ALA A 198 3.52 9.89 3.91
CA ALA A 198 4.35 9.60 2.75
C ALA A 198 3.47 9.49 1.51
N VAL A 199 3.92 10.10 0.41
CA VAL A 199 3.20 10.17 -0.86
C VAL A 199 3.77 9.17 -1.83
N GLY A 200 2.89 8.45 -2.52
CA GLY A 200 3.23 7.58 -3.63
C GLY A 200 2.16 7.64 -4.72
N MET A 201 2.54 7.29 -5.94
CA MET A 201 1.61 7.17 -7.06
C MET A 201 1.86 5.88 -7.84
N HIS A 202 0.80 5.26 -8.29
CA HIS A 202 0.86 4.10 -9.17
C HIS A 202 -0.37 4.07 -10.08
N GLU A 203 -0.18 3.95 -11.39
CA GLU A 203 -1.25 3.91 -12.42
C GLU A 203 -2.32 5.00 -12.26
N GLY A 204 -1.90 6.22 -11.88
CA GLY A 204 -2.80 7.36 -11.67
C GLY A 204 -3.58 7.36 -10.36
N TYR A 205 -3.32 6.41 -9.47
CA TYR A 205 -3.80 6.43 -8.10
C TYR A 205 -2.80 7.12 -7.18
N LEU A 206 -3.31 7.94 -6.27
CA LEU A 206 -2.54 8.58 -5.22
C LEU A 206 -2.65 7.76 -3.93
N PHE A 207 -1.51 7.45 -3.34
CA PHE A 207 -1.40 6.73 -2.07
C PHE A 207 -0.85 7.66 -1.00
N LEU A 208 -1.56 7.76 0.11
CA LEU A 208 -1.13 8.51 1.29
C LEU A 208 -1.00 7.55 2.47
N MET A 209 0.22 7.31 2.90
CA MET A 209 0.51 6.44 4.04
C MET A 209 0.82 7.29 5.27
N LEU A 210 0.01 7.18 6.31
CA LEU A 210 0.17 7.95 7.54
C LEU A 210 1.50 7.59 8.23
N ALA A 211 2.38 8.58 8.37
CA ALA A 211 3.67 8.40 9.02
C ALA A 211 3.53 7.90 10.46
N GLY A 212 4.38 6.96 10.83
CA GLY A 212 4.33 6.36 12.16
C GLY A 212 3.19 5.35 12.37
N ASN A 213 2.40 5.04 11.34
CA ASN A 213 1.30 4.08 11.41
C ASN A 213 1.29 3.15 10.18
N TYR A 214 1.70 1.90 10.35
CA TYR A 214 1.78 0.92 9.27
C TYR A 214 0.42 0.30 8.87
N TYR A 215 -0.68 0.66 9.55
CA TYR A 215 -2.02 0.15 9.27
C TYR A 215 -2.89 1.14 8.50
N THR A 216 -2.42 2.37 8.28
CA THR A 216 -3.25 3.41 7.67
C THR A 216 -2.65 3.89 6.36
N MET A 217 -3.30 3.53 5.28
CA MET A 217 -3.06 4.04 3.95
C MET A 217 -4.38 4.44 3.31
N TYR A 218 -4.37 5.54 2.62
CA TYR A 218 -5.48 5.99 1.80
C TYR A 218 -5.10 5.84 0.34
N MET A 219 -6.01 5.36 -0.48
CA MET A 219 -5.86 5.27 -1.91
C MET A 219 -6.94 6.11 -2.59
N PHE A 220 -6.51 7.04 -3.41
CA PHE A 220 -7.37 7.97 -4.10
C PHE A 220 -7.25 7.80 -5.61
N GLN A 221 -8.34 8.07 -6.32
CA GLN A 221 -8.39 8.21 -7.77
C GLN A 221 -8.77 9.64 -8.13
N PRO A 222 -8.43 10.15 -9.31
CA PRO A 222 -8.90 11.45 -9.79
C PRO A 222 -10.42 11.56 -9.69
N ALA A 223 -10.92 12.72 -9.20
CA ALA A 223 -12.34 12.96 -8.97
C ALA A 223 -13.13 13.21 -10.25
#